data_52f9135d50058276c8b3d92926ed4edb
#
_entry.id   52f9135d50058276c8b3d92926ed4edb
#
_cell.length_a   1.000
_cell.length_b   1.000
_cell.length_c   1.000
_cell.angle_alpha   90.00
_cell.angle_beta   90.00
_cell.angle_gamma   90.00
#
_symmetry.space_group_name_H-M   'P 1'
#
loop_
_entity.id
_entity.type
_entity.pdbx_description
1 polymer ?
#
loop_
_entity_poly.entity_id
_entity_poly.type
_entity_poly.pdbx_seq_one_letter_code
_entity_poly.pdbx_strand_id
1 'polypeptide(L)'
;MTGDFKIDFTPVGPMANLQKMAEIGSRGVKLLMSDSTNSSVPGWSISEGKVAQAINEQMAKTPGRMIVSTFASNTYRLAQILEAAVACNRKVAVFGRSMENVLDIGRRLGYINIPDSSFITGNELNTLPANRICIVCTGSQGEPMAALSRIANGTHRFIK
;
A
#
# COMPACT_ATOMS: atom_id res chain seq x y z
N MET A 1 2.31 8.87 24.18
CA MET A 1 3.01 8.13 23.10
C MET A 1 2.24 8.34 21.81
N THR A 2 2.91 8.71 20.71
CA THR A 2 2.23 8.98 19.43
C THR A 2 1.96 7.71 18.62
N GLY A 3 2.78 6.66 18.73
CA GLY A 3 2.89 5.66 17.67
C GLY A 3 3.50 6.29 16.41
N ASP A 4 3.54 5.54 15.32
CA ASP A 4 3.93 6.06 14.01
C ASP A 4 2.90 7.08 13.53
N PHE A 5 3.35 8.21 13.00
CA PHE A 5 2.43 9.24 12.54
C PHE A 5 2.96 10.02 11.35
N LYS A 6 2.04 10.59 10.62
CA LYS A 6 2.31 11.55 9.55
C LYS A 6 1.25 12.66 9.61
N ILE A 7 1.69 13.91 9.67
CA ILE A 7 0.78 15.04 9.51
C ILE A 7 0.66 15.30 8.00
N ASP A 8 -0.45 14.90 7.44
CA ASP A 8 -0.77 15.02 6.03
C ASP A 8 -2.05 15.82 5.87
N PHE A 9 -2.00 16.93 5.11
CA PHE A 9 -3.15 17.80 4.88
C PHE A 9 -4.01 17.39 3.68
N THR A 10 -3.56 16.41 2.92
CA THR A 10 -4.30 15.78 1.82
C THR A 10 -4.19 14.25 1.88
N PRO A 11 -4.57 13.65 3.03
CA PRO A 11 -4.49 12.21 3.23
C PRO A 11 -5.54 11.50 2.38
N VAL A 12 -5.37 10.19 2.22
CA VAL A 12 -6.40 9.32 1.63
C VAL A 12 -7.35 8.76 2.70
N GLY A 13 -6.87 8.67 3.92
CA GLY A 13 -7.66 8.31 5.09
C GLY A 13 -8.10 9.54 5.90
N PRO A 14 -8.57 9.34 7.13
CA PRO A 14 -8.91 10.43 8.04
C PRO A 14 -7.71 11.34 8.31
N MET A 15 -7.96 12.64 8.39
CA MET A 15 -6.94 13.61 8.82
C MET A 15 -6.58 13.40 10.29
N ALA A 16 -5.32 13.71 10.64
CA ALA A 16 -4.92 13.79 12.04
C ALA A 16 -5.78 14.82 12.78
N ASN A 17 -6.26 14.48 13.97
CA ASN A 17 -7.07 15.38 14.78
C ASN A 17 -6.16 16.42 15.50
N LEU A 18 -5.76 17.45 14.75
CA LEU A 18 -4.88 18.51 15.25
C LEU A 18 -5.52 19.31 16.40
N GLN A 19 -6.84 19.50 16.37
CA GLN A 19 -7.56 20.14 17.47
C GLN A 19 -7.38 19.36 18.77
N LYS A 20 -7.54 18.04 18.72
CA LYS A 20 -7.34 17.17 19.88
C LYS A 20 -5.90 17.20 20.40
N MET A 21 -4.93 17.27 19.48
CA MET A 21 -3.51 17.42 19.86
C MET A 21 -3.27 18.76 20.58
N ALA A 22 -3.85 19.86 20.08
CA ALA A 22 -3.75 21.18 20.72
C ALA A 22 -4.43 21.20 22.11
N GLU A 23 -5.61 20.60 22.26
CA GLU A 23 -6.29 20.45 23.55
C GLU A 23 -5.44 19.69 24.58
N ILE A 24 -4.78 18.60 24.16
CA ILE A 24 -3.90 17.82 25.04
C ILE A 24 -2.67 18.66 25.41
N GLY A 25 -2.07 19.34 24.43
CA GLY A 25 -0.92 20.22 24.66
C GLY A 25 -1.20 21.35 25.67
N SER A 26 -2.39 21.97 25.56
CA SER A 26 -2.80 23.06 26.45
C SER A 26 -2.99 22.65 27.91
N ARG A 27 -3.27 21.37 28.17
CA ARG A 27 -3.37 20.80 29.52
C ARG A 27 -2.00 20.52 30.16
N GLY A 28 -0.93 20.63 29.42
CA GLY A 28 0.43 20.27 29.79
C GLY A 28 0.73 18.78 29.57
N VAL A 29 1.86 18.52 28.97
CA VAL A 29 2.36 17.16 28.69
C VAL A 29 3.65 16.95 29.47
N LYS A 30 3.64 16.03 30.45
CA LYS A 30 4.82 15.75 31.28
C LYS A 30 5.92 15.01 30.50
N LEU A 31 5.54 14.11 29.61
CA LEU A 31 6.45 13.32 28.78
C LEU A 31 5.82 13.03 27.43
N LEU A 32 6.48 13.44 26.35
CA LEU A 32 6.13 13.09 24.99
C LEU A 32 7.06 11.98 24.49
N MET A 33 6.50 10.81 24.20
CA MET A 33 7.19 9.72 23.52
C MET A 33 6.71 9.72 22.07
N SER A 34 7.55 10.24 21.18
CA SER A 34 7.21 10.46 19.77
C SER A 34 7.97 9.49 18.88
N ASP A 35 7.31 9.07 17.78
CA ASP A 35 8.01 8.47 16.64
C ASP A 35 9.07 9.45 16.10
N SER A 36 10.20 8.91 15.68
CA SER A 36 11.32 9.66 15.12
C SER A 36 11.78 9.14 13.77
N THR A 37 10.98 8.34 13.11
CA THR A 37 11.26 7.80 11.76
C THR A 37 11.50 8.96 10.79
N ASN A 38 12.64 8.91 10.10
CA ASN A 38 13.10 9.96 9.19
C ASN A 38 13.33 11.36 9.83
N SER A 39 13.44 11.48 11.14
CA SER A 39 13.62 12.77 11.82
C SER A 39 14.91 13.49 11.41
N SER A 40 15.93 12.76 10.94
CA SER A 40 17.19 13.31 10.42
C SER A 40 17.18 13.58 8.91
N VAL A 41 16.10 13.24 8.20
CA VAL A 41 16.00 13.47 6.76
C VAL A 41 15.41 14.85 6.49
N PRO A 42 16.16 15.76 5.82
CA PRO A 42 15.65 17.10 5.53
C PRO A 42 14.46 17.07 4.58
N GLY A 43 13.54 18.01 4.76
CA GLY A 43 12.38 18.21 3.88
C GLY A 43 11.07 17.68 4.46
N TRP A 44 10.12 17.39 3.58
CA TRP A 44 8.76 17.01 3.93
C TRP A 44 8.39 15.68 3.29
N SER A 45 7.69 14.84 4.01
CA SER A 45 7.10 13.64 3.45
C SER A 45 6.02 14.00 2.41
N ILE A 46 6.06 13.32 1.26
CA ILE A 46 5.07 13.50 0.21
C ILE A 46 3.69 13.07 0.73
N SER A 47 2.65 13.87 0.45
CA SER A 47 1.27 13.54 0.81
C SER A 47 0.79 12.24 0.16
N GLU A 48 -0.04 11.48 0.87
CA GLU A 48 -0.67 10.25 0.33
C GLU A 48 -1.53 10.55 -0.90
N GLY A 49 -2.17 11.72 -0.99
CA GLY A 49 -2.90 12.13 -2.18
C GLY A 49 -2.02 12.24 -3.43
N LYS A 50 -0.80 12.78 -3.29
CA LYS A 50 0.18 12.82 -4.40
C LYS A 50 0.69 11.42 -4.76
N VAL A 51 0.89 10.56 -3.77
CA VAL A 51 1.27 9.16 -4.01
C VAL A 51 0.17 8.43 -4.78
N ALA A 52 -1.10 8.64 -4.41
CA ALA A 52 -2.25 8.09 -5.13
C ALA A 52 -2.29 8.55 -6.59
N GLN A 53 -2.08 9.83 -6.84
CA GLN A 53 -2.01 10.35 -8.21
C GLN A 53 -0.89 9.67 -9.02
N ALA A 54 0.30 9.55 -8.44
CA ALA A 54 1.42 8.89 -9.11
C ALA A 54 1.13 7.40 -9.40
N ILE A 55 0.49 6.69 -8.47
CA ILE A 55 0.06 5.30 -8.67
C ILE A 55 -0.90 5.21 -9.86
N ASN A 56 -1.93 6.07 -9.92
CA ASN A 56 -2.90 6.09 -11.00
C ASN A 56 -2.24 6.37 -12.36
N GLU A 57 -1.33 7.35 -12.41
CA GLU A 57 -0.60 7.69 -13.63
C GLU A 57 0.27 6.52 -14.12
N GLN A 58 1.03 5.89 -13.24
CA GLN A 58 1.86 4.74 -13.60
C GLN A 58 1.01 3.54 -14.00
N MET A 59 -0.09 3.29 -13.31
CA MET A 59 -1.02 2.20 -13.65
C MET A 59 -1.59 2.37 -15.06
N ALA A 60 -1.94 3.59 -15.45
CA ALA A 60 -2.48 3.90 -16.77
C ALA A 60 -1.41 3.84 -17.88
N LYS A 61 -0.18 4.30 -17.60
CA LYS A 61 0.90 4.39 -18.60
C LYS A 61 1.62 3.07 -18.85
N THR A 62 1.58 2.12 -17.91
CA THR A 62 2.35 0.87 -18.00
C THR A 62 1.75 -0.07 -19.05
N PRO A 63 2.46 -0.37 -20.15
CA PRO A 63 1.93 -1.22 -21.23
C PRO A 63 1.99 -2.72 -20.92
N GLY A 64 2.73 -3.13 -19.88
CA GLY A 64 2.95 -4.52 -19.49
C GLY A 64 2.31 -4.89 -18.16
N ARG A 65 2.76 -6.00 -17.61
CA ARG A 65 2.43 -6.43 -16.25
C ARG A 65 3.00 -5.43 -15.25
N MET A 66 2.19 -5.04 -14.28
CA MET A 66 2.62 -4.16 -13.21
C MET A 66 2.87 -4.95 -11.93
N ILE A 67 4.00 -4.74 -11.29
CA ILE A 67 4.32 -5.29 -9.97
C ILE A 67 4.49 -4.12 -9.02
N VAL A 68 3.69 -4.09 -7.97
CA VAL A 68 3.70 -3.05 -6.95
C VAL A 68 4.04 -3.69 -5.61
N SER A 69 5.11 -3.22 -4.98
CA SER A 69 5.46 -3.63 -3.62
C SER A 69 5.19 -2.50 -2.65
N THR A 70 4.55 -2.84 -1.54
CA THR A 70 4.25 -1.89 -0.46
C THR A 70 4.22 -2.59 0.89
N PHE A 71 4.20 -1.80 1.97
CA PHE A 71 3.98 -2.32 3.32
C PHE A 71 2.54 -2.81 3.46
N ALA A 72 2.37 -4.02 3.97
CA ALA A 72 1.05 -4.57 4.25
C ALA A 72 0.27 -3.73 5.28
N SER A 73 0.96 -3.10 6.24
CA SER A 73 0.35 -2.26 7.27
C SER A 73 -0.32 -0.99 6.76
N ASN A 74 0.02 -0.54 5.54
CA ASN A 74 -0.62 0.65 4.95
C ASN A 74 -1.87 0.26 4.15
N THR A 75 -2.96 0.00 4.86
CA THR A 75 -4.24 -0.44 4.26
C THR A 75 -4.82 0.56 3.26
N TYR A 76 -4.70 1.86 3.52
CA TYR A 76 -5.19 2.90 2.58
C TYR A 76 -4.41 2.89 1.26
N ARG A 77 -3.08 2.75 1.32
CA ARG A 77 -2.26 2.63 0.11
C ARG A 77 -2.56 1.35 -0.66
N LEU A 78 -2.79 0.24 0.07
CA LEU A 78 -3.23 -1.00 -0.56
C LEU A 78 -4.56 -0.79 -1.30
N ALA A 79 -5.56 -0.19 -0.66
CA ALA A 79 -6.85 0.11 -1.30
C ALA A 79 -6.67 0.94 -2.57
N GLN A 80 -5.88 2.01 -2.54
CA GLN A 80 -5.59 2.85 -3.70
C GLN A 80 -4.95 2.09 -4.87
N ILE A 81 -3.97 1.22 -4.57
CA ILE A 81 -3.33 0.40 -5.61
C ILE A 81 -4.35 -0.52 -6.27
N LEU A 82 -5.22 -1.15 -5.48
CA LEU A 82 -6.26 -2.04 -5.97
C LEU A 82 -7.30 -1.29 -6.81
N GLU A 83 -7.76 -0.14 -6.34
CA GLU A 83 -8.71 0.72 -7.07
C GLU A 83 -8.12 1.19 -8.40
N ALA A 84 -6.87 1.65 -8.41
CA ALA A 84 -6.17 2.07 -9.62
C ALA A 84 -6.03 0.92 -10.63
N ALA A 85 -5.72 -0.29 -10.16
CA ALA A 85 -5.62 -1.46 -11.02
C ALA A 85 -6.97 -1.80 -11.68
N VAL A 86 -8.05 -1.81 -10.89
CA VAL A 86 -9.41 -2.08 -11.39
C VAL A 86 -9.88 -1.00 -12.35
N ALA A 87 -9.64 0.28 -12.04
CA ALA A 87 -9.96 1.40 -12.94
C ALA A 87 -9.25 1.29 -14.30
N CYS A 88 -8.05 0.71 -14.33
CA CYS A 88 -7.29 0.42 -15.54
C CYS A 88 -7.61 -0.97 -16.14
N ASN A 89 -8.73 -1.59 -15.74
CA ASN A 89 -9.14 -2.91 -16.22
C ASN A 89 -8.09 -4.01 -15.99
N ARG A 90 -7.31 -3.95 -14.93
CA ARG A 90 -6.36 -4.99 -14.56
C ARG A 90 -6.96 -5.92 -13.51
N LYS A 91 -6.67 -7.20 -13.64
CA LYS A 91 -6.92 -8.19 -12.58
C LYS A 91 -5.76 -8.16 -11.61
N VAL A 92 -6.04 -8.40 -10.34
CA VAL A 92 -5.05 -8.29 -9.26
C VAL A 92 -4.71 -9.67 -8.70
N ALA A 93 -3.42 -9.96 -8.64
CA ALA A 93 -2.88 -11.08 -7.86
C ALA A 93 -2.12 -10.54 -6.64
N VAL A 94 -2.39 -11.08 -5.47
CA VAL A 94 -1.76 -10.64 -4.21
C VAL A 94 -0.84 -11.75 -3.71
N PHE A 95 0.40 -11.37 -3.34
CA PHE A 95 1.39 -12.31 -2.83
C PHE A 95 2.08 -11.81 -1.57
N GLY A 96 2.18 -12.70 -0.60
CA GLY A 96 2.77 -12.47 0.71
C GLY A 96 1.73 -12.60 1.81
N ARG A 97 1.99 -13.50 2.76
CA ARG A 97 1.05 -13.85 3.83
C ARG A 97 0.49 -12.63 4.57
N SER A 98 1.35 -11.68 4.93
CA SER A 98 0.89 -10.45 5.61
C SER A 98 0.01 -9.58 4.72
N MET A 99 0.30 -9.51 3.41
CA MET A 99 -0.50 -8.74 2.45
C MET A 99 -1.88 -9.37 2.26
N GLU A 100 -1.93 -10.70 2.11
CA GLU A 100 -3.17 -11.47 1.99
C GLU A 100 -4.06 -11.31 3.23
N ASN A 101 -3.47 -11.39 4.43
CA ASN A 101 -4.18 -11.19 5.70
C ASN A 101 -4.75 -9.76 5.81
N VAL A 102 -3.97 -8.73 5.47
CA VAL A 102 -4.45 -7.34 5.53
C VAL A 102 -5.53 -7.09 4.49
N LEU A 103 -5.41 -7.67 3.30
CA LEU A 103 -6.46 -7.61 2.28
C LEU A 103 -7.77 -8.20 2.81
N ASP A 104 -7.74 -9.41 3.39
CA ASP A 104 -8.94 -10.06 3.94
C ASP A 104 -9.58 -9.21 5.05
N ILE A 105 -8.78 -8.78 6.03
CA ILE A 105 -9.25 -7.94 7.14
C ILE A 105 -9.78 -6.59 6.62
N GLY A 106 -9.06 -5.95 5.71
CA GLY A 106 -9.46 -4.66 5.13
C GLY A 106 -10.78 -4.73 4.37
N ARG A 107 -11.03 -5.83 3.67
CA ARG A 107 -12.31 -6.09 3.00
C ARG A 107 -13.44 -6.33 4.01
N ARG A 108 -13.22 -7.15 5.02
CA ARG A 108 -14.20 -7.43 6.08
C ARG A 108 -14.60 -6.19 6.88
N LEU A 109 -13.67 -5.26 7.08
CA LEU A 109 -13.89 -4.00 7.77
C LEU A 109 -14.38 -2.86 6.87
N GLY A 110 -14.51 -3.09 5.55
CA GLY A 110 -14.99 -2.10 4.59
C GLY A 110 -13.97 -1.05 4.16
N TYR A 111 -12.69 -1.21 4.47
CA TYR A 111 -11.62 -0.33 3.98
C TYR A 111 -11.24 -0.61 2.53
N ILE A 112 -11.51 -1.81 2.03
CA ILE A 112 -11.18 -2.24 0.67
C ILE A 112 -12.46 -2.80 0.02
N ASN A 113 -13.03 -2.05 -0.92
CA ASN A 113 -14.29 -2.36 -1.59
C ASN A 113 -14.06 -2.72 -3.07
N ILE A 114 -13.31 -3.80 -3.30
CA ILE A 114 -13.00 -4.31 -4.64
C ILE A 114 -13.78 -5.61 -4.89
N PRO A 115 -14.47 -5.75 -6.06
CA PRO A 115 -15.20 -6.96 -6.40
C PRO A 115 -14.31 -8.21 -6.42
N ASP A 116 -14.83 -9.35 -5.97
CA ASP A 116 -14.11 -10.63 -5.99
C ASP A 116 -13.63 -10.99 -7.39
N SER A 117 -14.43 -10.70 -8.39
CA SER A 117 -14.09 -10.92 -9.80
C SER A 117 -12.85 -10.16 -10.27
N SER A 118 -12.38 -9.17 -9.52
CA SER A 118 -11.15 -8.42 -9.84
C SER A 118 -9.88 -9.16 -9.42
N PHE A 119 -9.99 -10.17 -8.56
CA PHE A 119 -8.84 -10.94 -8.10
C PHE A 119 -8.63 -12.19 -8.93
N ILE A 120 -7.36 -12.56 -9.10
CA ILE A 120 -6.92 -13.79 -9.75
C ILE A 120 -5.89 -14.51 -8.89
N THR A 121 -5.84 -15.80 -9.03
CA THR A 121 -4.84 -16.66 -8.39
C THR A 121 -3.52 -16.67 -9.16
N GLY A 122 -2.46 -17.18 -8.53
CA GLY A 122 -1.17 -17.34 -9.19
C GLY A 122 -1.21 -18.23 -10.43
N ASN A 123 -2.11 -19.22 -10.45
CA ASN A 123 -2.28 -20.13 -11.61
C ASN A 123 -2.89 -19.41 -12.82
N GLU A 124 -3.69 -18.39 -12.59
CA GLU A 124 -4.38 -17.64 -13.64
C GLU A 124 -3.53 -16.52 -14.25
N LEU A 125 -2.34 -16.22 -13.69
CA LEU A 125 -1.47 -15.16 -14.19
C LEU A 125 -1.08 -15.32 -15.67
N ASN A 126 -1.00 -16.55 -16.16
CA ASN A 126 -0.59 -16.82 -17.54
C ASN A 126 -1.79 -16.94 -18.49
N THR A 127 -3.02 -16.81 -18.00
CA THR A 127 -4.24 -16.85 -18.83
C THR A 127 -4.64 -15.49 -19.38
N LEU A 128 -4.06 -14.43 -18.86
CA LEU A 128 -4.38 -13.05 -19.24
C LEU A 128 -3.16 -12.35 -19.87
N PRO A 129 -3.39 -11.41 -20.78
CA PRO A 129 -2.31 -10.59 -21.33
C PRO A 129 -1.66 -9.73 -20.22
N ALA A 130 -0.37 -9.48 -20.37
CA ALA A 130 0.45 -8.82 -19.33
C ALA A 130 -0.11 -7.46 -18.89
N ASN A 131 -0.62 -6.66 -19.82
CA ASN A 131 -1.22 -5.35 -19.53
C ASN A 131 -2.55 -5.41 -18.76
N ARG A 132 -3.10 -6.59 -18.57
CA ARG A 132 -4.32 -6.83 -17.77
C ARG A 132 -4.02 -7.36 -16.36
N ILE A 133 -2.76 -7.36 -15.95
CA ILE A 133 -2.33 -7.93 -14.68
C ILE A 133 -1.65 -6.85 -13.83
N CYS A 134 -2.07 -6.77 -12.58
CA CYS A 134 -1.37 -6.08 -11.50
C CYS A 134 -1.03 -7.07 -10.40
N ILE A 135 0.22 -7.14 -10.00
CA ILE A 135 0.69 -7.96 -8.89
C ILE A 135 0.98 -7.03 -7.71
N VAL A 136 0.37 -7.31 -6.57
CA VAL A 136 0.64 -6.59 -5.32
C VAL A 136 1.35 -7.53 -4.36
N CYS A 137 2.48 -7.12 -3.83
CA CYS A 137 3.30 -8.01 -3.02
C CYS A 137 4.06 -7.31 -1.89
N THR A 138 4.58 -8.11 -0.95
CA THR A 138 5.52 -7.66 0.08
C THR A 138 6.94 -7.61 -0.45
N GLY A 139 7.83 -6.88 0.24
CA GLY A 139 9.26 -6.85 -0.09
C GLY A 139 9.79 -5.50 -0.50
N SER A 140 9.08 -4.40 -0.16
CA SER A 140 9.50 -3.03 -0.50
C SER A 140 10.83 -2.59 0.12
N GLN A 141 11.31 -3.29 1.14
CA GLN A 141 12.61 -3.04 1.78
C GLN A 141 13.68 -4.08 1.40
N GLY A 142 13.42 -4.94 0.43
CA GLY A 142 14.39 -5.95 -0.01
C GLY A 142 14.53 -7.14 0.94
N GLU A 143 13.51 -7.43 1.77
CA GLU A 143 13.53 -8.53 2.71
C GLU A 143 13.73 -9.88 1.96
N PRO A 144 14.70 -10.70 2.33
CA PRO A 144 15.12 -11.87 1.53
C PRO A 144 14.00 -12.89 1.27
N MET A 145 13.09 -13.06 2.23
CA MET A 145 11.99 -14.01 2.14
C MET A 145 10.70 -13.41 1.57
N ALA A 146 10.68 -12.13 1.26
CA ALA A 146 9.51 -11.46 0.73
C ALA A 146 9.17 -11.91 -0.69
N ALA A 147 7.93 -11.69 -1.10
CA ALA A 147 7.46 -12.10 -2.42
C ALA A 147 8.24 -11.42 -3.55
N LEU A 148 8.51 -10.10 -3.44
CA LEU A 148 9.28 -9.35 -4.43
C LEU A 148 10.71 -9.91 -4.62
N SER A 149 11.41 -10.20 -3.51
CA SER A 149 12.76 -10.76 -3.56
C SER A 149 12.78 -12.13 -4.24
N ARG A 150 11.79 -12.97 -3.97
CA ARG A 150 11.65 -14.27 -4.64
C ARG A 150 11.33 -14.14 -6.13
N ILE A 151 10.52 -13.13 -6.51
CA ILE A 151 10.24 -12.83 -7.92
C ILE A 151 11.54 -12.40 -8.61
N ALA A 152 12.28 -11.46 -8.03
CA ALA A 152 13.53 -10.95 -8.57
C ALA A 152 14.59 -12.05 -8.76
N ASN A 153 14.65 -13.00 -7.83
CA ASN A 153 15.59 -14.13 -7.87
C ASN A 153 15.09 -15.33 -8.70
N GLY A 154 13.93 -15.23 -9.36
CA GLY A 154 13.35 -16.32 -10.15
C GLY A 154 12.90 -17.54 -9.35
N THR A 155 12.79 -17.41 -8.02
CA THR A 155 12.39 -18.50 -7.10
C THR A 155 10.91 -18.45 -6.70
N HIS A 156 10.17 -17.47 -7.22
CA HIS A 156 8.74 -17.38 -6.96
C HIS A 156 7.98 -18.46 -7.72
N ARG A 157 7.00 -19.09 -7.04
CA ARG A 157 6.28 -20.26 -7.58
C ARG A 157 5.55 -19.98 -8.90
N PHE A 158 4.97 -18.80 -9.06
CA PHE A 158 4.07 -18.47 -10.17
C PHE A 158 4.64 -17.42 -11.13
N ILE A 159 5.69 -16.71 -10.73
CA ILE A 159 6.25 -15.58 -11.48
C ILE A 159 7.73 -15.86 -11.70
N LYS A 160 8.12 -15.90 -12.95
CA LYS A 160 9.50 -16.10 -13.39
C LYS A 160 9.96 -14.93 -14.24
#